data_293c0219aad76e2de660b919d2b253f0
#
_entry.id   293c0219aad76e2de660b919d2b253f0
#
_cell.length_a   1.000
_cell.length_b   1.000
_cell.length_c   1.000
_cell.angle_alpha   90.00
_cell.angle_beta   90.00
_cell.angle_gamma   90.00
#
_symmetry.space_group_name_H-M   'P 1'
#
loop_
_entity.id
_entity.type
_entity.pdbx_description
1 polymer ?
#
loop_
_entity_poly.entity_id
_entity_poly.type
_entity_poly.pdbx_seq_one_letter_code
_entity_poly.pdbx_strand_id
1 'polypeptide(L)'
;MKYSLNTFKLYKDESIFAMIMRIRVVMKEKVDVKKLKSAVNIAIKRYPYFAVRVGLDEDGGYILAQNPAEVVILGKTRRLPRLGSRAVNGHLLFVQCEGREINFYISHALCGGRGAQPWVMTTVYQYIIERYHVVPNAPAIRKPDSPLLPGEAEEPTLEMLGEEQPIFRYNSKKPAILGSDYLNGMYNPFKRKPNFRLYTFAQKDILSFAKNNDSSVASFFLVVTAKALDKVLPEKIRVIGGETAHNPAASLGMPHSHIDLLSHVHLDYTREQLQWDMEKLGTMTRGQIALQTDPSVSFAELRKEFCFLEELETIHGQKQKLAYYKKHDPFAGKNAQHGTFIANYTGWMDWGEVADYVDSFVFIVEGHVLLEVS
;
A
#
# COMPACT_ATOMS: atom_id res chain seq x y z
N MET A 1 -20.72 -11.75 4.14
CA MET A 1 -20.39 -10.45 4.78
C MET A 1 -20.98 -9.34 3.94
N LYS A 2 -21.65 -8.37 4.56
CA LYS A 2 -22.30 -7.23 3.90
C LYS A 2 -21.29 -6.16 3.50
N TYR A 3 -20.21 -6.00 4.28
CA TYR A 3 -19.16 -5.01 4.05
C TYR A 3 -17.90 -5.67 3.47
N SER A 4 -17.19 -4.93 2.64
CA SER A 4 -15.89 -5.32 2.10
C SER A 4 -14.79 -5.07 3.13
N LEU A 5 -13.74 -5.90 3.17
CA LEU A 5 -12.53 -5.62 3.93
C LEU A 5 -11.92 -4.24 3.58
N ASN A 6 -12.05 -3.83 2.34
CA ASN A 6 -11.62 -2.49 1.92
C ASN A 6 -12.40 -1.39 2.66
N THR A 7 -13.69 -1.59 2.99
CA THR A 7 -14.49 -0.59 3.72
C THR A 7 -14.05 -0.39 5.17
N PHE A 8 -13.32 -1.34 5.76
CA PHE A 8 -12.70 -1.19 7.08
C PHE A 8 -11.84 0.09 7.17
N LYS A 9 -11.12 0.39 6.10
CA LYS A 9 -10.27 1.59 6.02
C LYS A 9 -11.08 2.89 6.10
N LEU A 10 -12.34 2.89 5.71
CA LEU A 10 -13.23 4.07 5.78
C LEU A 10 -13.66 4.40 7.22
N TYR A 11 -13.68 3.40 8.12
CA TYR A 11 -13.94 3.63 9.53
C TYR A 11 -12.73 4.12 10.29
N LYS A 12 -11.52 3.73 9.85
CA LYS A 12 -10.25 4.09 10.49
C LYS A 12 -9.96 5.58 10.38
N ASP A 13 -10.42 6.24 9.31
CA ASP A 13 -10.11 7.62 9.05
C ASP A 13 -11.34 8.43 8.65
N GLU A 14 -11.75 9.38 9.51
CA GLU A 14 -12.79 10.36 9.19
C GLU A 14 -12.41 11.25 8.00
N SER A 15 -11.13 11.34 7.68
CA SER A 15 -10.64 11.92 6.44
C SER A 15 -10.17 10.79 5.51
N ILE A 16 -10.97 10.41 4.55
CA ILE A 16 -10.60 9.54 3.41
C ILE A 16 -9.21 9.91 2.79
N PHE A 17 -8.58 10.93 3.31
CA PHE A 17 -7.31 11.52 2.90
C PHE A 17 -6.06 10.89 3.50
N ALA A 18 -6.11 10.33 4.69
CA ALA A 18 -4.89 9.91 5.39
C ALA A 18 -4.35 8.58 4.88
N MET A 19 -5.06 7.94 3.95
CA MET A 19 -4.66 6.65 3.37
C MET A 19 -4.62 6.72 1.83
N ILE A 20 -3.90 7.71 1.30
CA ILE A 20 -3.72 7.87 -0.14
C ILE A 20 -2.37 7.29 -0.56
N MET A 21 -2.40 6.36 -1.50
CA MET A 21 -1.22 5.98 -2.27
C MET A 21 -1.07 6.92 -3.46
N ARG A 22 0.15 7.34 -3.73
CA ARG A 22 0.52 8.01 -4.96
C ARG A 22 1.47 7.13 -5.75
N ILE A 23 1.08 6.77 -6.96
CA ILE A 23 1.95 6.08 -7.89
C ILE A 23 2.36 7.09 -8.97
N ARG A 24 3.66 7.35 -9.08
CA ARG A 24 4.23 8.26 -10.06
C ARG A 24 4.86 7.48 -11.19
N VAL A 25 4.41 7.74 -12.40
CA VAL A 25 5.02 7.26 -13.64
C VAL A 25 5.61 8.46 -14.37
N VAL A 26 6.89 8.42 -14.70
CA VAL A 26 7.55 9.43 -15.51
C VAL A 26 7.72 8.86 -16.91
N MET A 27 7.10 9.49 -17.88
CA MET A 27 7.23 9.11 -19.30
C MET A 27 8.53 9.69 -19.89
N LYS A 28 9.09 9.04 -20.90
CA LYS A 28 10.27 9.59 -21.62
C LYS A 28 9.95 10.90 -22.34
N GLU A 29 8.69 11.08 -22.76
CA GLU A 29 8.22 12.28 -23.46
C GLU A 29 7.13 13.00 -22.67
N LYS A 30 6.86 14.27 -23.08
CA LYS A 30 5.76 15.05 -22.52
C LYS A 30 4.43 14.37 -22.79
N VAL A 31 3.60 14.24 -21.74
CA VAL A 31 2.30 13.57 -21.81
C VAL A 31 1.27 14.38 -22.58
N ASP A 32 0.56 13.73 -23.48
CA ASP A 32 -0.64 14.27 -24.11
C ASP A 32 -1.85 14.04 -23.21
N VAL A 33 -2.36 15.08 -22.59
CA VAL A 33 -3.45 14.99 -21.60
C VAL A 33 -4.76 14.48 -22.22
N LYS A 34 -5.02 14.77 -23.50
CA LYS A 34 -6.23 14.30 -24.18
C LYS A 34 -6.18 12.79 -24.39
N LYS A 35 -5.01 12.28 -24.82
CA LYS A 35 -4.76 10.85 -25.00
C LYS A 35 -4.77 10.12 -23.65
N LEU A 36 -4.17 10.74 -22.61
CA LEU A 36 -4.24 10.19 -21.27
C LEU A 36 -5.67 10.10 -20.73
N LYS A 37 -6.51 11.11 -20.99
CA LYS A 37 -7.92 11.06 -20.58
C LYS A 37 -8.67 9.90 -21.25
N SER A 38 -8.46 9.70 -22.55
CA SER A 38 -9.00 8.55 -23.27
C SER A 38 -8.55 7.23 -22.63
N ALA A 39 -7.23 7.07 -22.43
CA ALA A 39 -6.63 5.87 -21.88
C ALA A 39 -7.15 5.52 -20.48
N VAL A 40 -7.23 6.51 -19.57
CA VAL A 40 -7.77 6.32 -18.21
C VAL A 40 -9.21 5.83 -18.26
N ASN A 41 -10.05 6.45 -19.09
CA ASN A 41 -11.48 6.09 -19.20
C ASN A 41 -11.71 4.74 -19.92
N ILE A 42 -10.79 4.32 -20.75
CA ILE A 42 -10.79 2.97 -21.33
C ILE A 42 -10.34 1.95 -20.28
N ALA A 43 -9.20 2.19 -19.63
CA ALA A 43 -8.62 1.28 -18.67
C ALA A 43 -9.50 1.04 -17.44
N ILE A 44 -10.19 2.08 -16.93
CA ILE A 44 -11.01 1.93 -15.71
C ILE A 44 -12.18 0.95 -15.90
N LYS A 45 -12.66 0.78 -17.11
CA LYS A 45 -13.75 -0.16 -17.42
C LYS A 45 -13.38 -1.62 -17.13
N ARG A 46 -12.08 -1.94 -17.22
CA ARG A 46 -11.55 -3.26 -16.88
C ARG A 46 -11.55 -3.51 -15.37
N TYR A 47 -11.63 -2.44 -14.56
CA TYR A 47 -11.52 -2.47 -13.10
C TYR A 47 -12.79 -1.88 -12.45
N PRO A 48 -13.96 -2.55 -12.58
CA PRO A 48 -15.23 -2.01 -12.06
C PRO A 48 -15.20 -1.77 -10.55
N TYR A 49 -14.39 -2.52 -9.80
CA TYR A 49 -14.20 -2.36 -8.37
C TYR A 49 -13.40 -1.09 -8.00
N PHE A 50 -12.81 -0.38 -8.97
CA PHE A 50 -12.22 0.96 -8.79
C PHE A 50 -13.15 2.08 -9.25
N ALA A 51 -14.09 1.79 -10.15
CA ALA A 51 -15.12 2.73 -10.61
C ALA A 51 -16.24 2.84 -9.58
N VAL A 52 -15.92 3.25 -8.35
CA VAL A 52 -16.85 3.28 -7.22
C VAL A 52 -16.82 4.62 -6.48
N ARG A 53 -17.85 4.84 -5.67
CA ARG A 53 -17.97 5.95 -4.72
C ARG A 53 -18.39 5.41 -3.35
N VAL A 54 -18.06 6.13 -2.29
CA VAL A 54 -18.57 5.82 -0.96
C VAL A 54 -20.05 6.11 -0.86
N GLY A 55 -20.80 5.16 -0.38
CA GLY A 55 -22.20 5.27 0.00
C GLY A 55 -22.40 4.82 1.44
N LEU A 56 -23.64 4.94 1.91
CA LEU A 56 -24.11 4.33 3.15
C LEU A 56 -25.25 3.39 2.80
N ASP A 57 -25.28 2.26 3.48
CA ASP A 57 -26.43 1.37 3.44
C ASP A 57 -27.55 1.84 4.39
N GLU A 58 -28.65 1.08 4.48
CA GLU A 58 -29.81 1.38 5.31
C GLU A 58 -29.46 1.42 6.81
N ASP A 59 -28.44 0.67 7.24
CA ASP A 59 -27.95 0.61 8.61
C ASP A 59 -26.81 1.61 8.89
N GLY A 60 -26.49 2.49 7.93
CA GLY A 60 -25.45 3.51 8.07
C GLY A 60 -24.02 2.97 7.96
N GLY A 61 -23.84 1.75 7.44
CA GLY A 61 -22.52 1.19 7.14
C GLY A 61 -21.95 1.74 5.82
N TYR A 62 -20.64 1.84 5.75
CA TYR A 62 -19.97 2.24 4.51
C TYR A 62 -20.04 1.13 3.47
N ILE A 63 -20.44 1.51 2.27
CA ILE A 63 -20.42 0.65 1.08
C ILE A 63 -19.71 1.34 -0.08
N LEU A 64 -19.19 0.54 -1.00
CA LEU A 64 -18.62 1.01 -2.28
C LEU A 64 -19.65 0.76 -3.38
N ALA A 65 -20.35 1.83 -3.78
CA ALA A 65 -21.35 1.79 -4.84
C ALA A 65 -20.73 2.14 -6.19
N GLN A 66 -21.23 1.54 -7.28
CA GLN A 66 -20.77 1.84 -8.64
C GLN A 66 -20.85 3.34 -8.95
N ASN A 67 -19.85 3.85 -9.64
CA ASN A 67 -19.75 5.25 -10.05
C ASN A 67 -19.48 5.33 -11.56
N PRO A 68 -20.49 5.63 -12.40
CA PRO A 68 -20.33 5.69 -13.85
C PRO A 68 -19.64 6.97 -14.35
N ALA A 69 -19.34 7.92 -13.46
CA ALA A 69 -18.70 9.16 -13.86
C ALA A 69 -17.26 8.92 -14.36
N GLU A 70 -16.78 9.80 -15.23
CA GLU A 70 -15.39 9.74 -15.70
C GLU A 70 -14.40 10.02 -14.56
N VAL A 71 -13.27 9.33 -14.59
CA VAL A 71 -12.14 9.62 -13.70
C VAL A 71 -11.57 11.00 -14.05
N VAL A 72 -11.38 11.83 -13.02
CA VAL A 72 -10.86 13.18 -13.19
C VAL A 72 -9.36 13.17 -13.43
N ILE A 73 -8.92 13.93 -14.44
CA ILE A 73 -7.50 14.22 -14.68
C ILE A 73 -7.24 15.69 -14.40
N LEU A 74 -6.34 15.94 -13.47
CA LEU A 74 -5.93 17.27 -13.05
C LEU A 74 -4.62 17.68 -13.72
N GLY A 75 -4.52 18.94 -14.07
CA GLY A 75 -3.23 19.56 -14.34
C GLY A 75 -2.48 19.89 -13.05
N LYS A 76 -1.43 20.74 -13.18
CA LYS A 76 -0.71 21.27 -12.02
C LYS A 76 -1.66 21.97 -11.04
N THR A 77 -1.66 21.55 -9.79
CA THR A 77 -2.46 22.18 -8.75
C THR A 77 -1.64 22.37 -7.48
N ARG A 78 -1.89 23.47 -6.76
CA ARG A 78 -1.25 23.73 -5.46
C ARG A 78 -1.90 22.93 -4.33
N ARG A 79 -3.14 22.52 -4.50
CA ARG A 79 -3.91 21.78 -3.49
C ARG A 79 -4.63 20.63 -4.17
N LEU A 80 -4.33 19.42 -3.72
CA LEU A 80 -5.02 18.23 -4.19
C LEU A 80 -6.48 18.23 -3.70
N PRO A 81 -7.41 17.78 -4.54
CA PRO A 81 -8.80 17.63 -4.14
C PRO A 81 -8.95 16.48 -3.15
N ARG A 82 -10.02 16.53 -2.39
CA ARG A 82 -10.41 15.46 -1.49
C ARG A 82 -11.00 14.29 -2.31
N LEU A 83 -10.50 13.06 -2.08
CA LEU A 83 -11.11 11.84 -2.63
C LEU A 83 -12.57 11.73 -2.18
N GLY A 84 -13.44 11.18 -3.02
CA GLY A 84 -14.85 11.11 -2.77
C GLY A 84 -15.61 12.44 -2.90
N SER A 85 -14.91 13.57 -3.14
CA SER A 85 -15.55 14.88 -3.32
C SER A 85 -16.10 15.08 -4.75
N ARG A 86 -16.94 16.11 -4.93
CA ARG A 86 -17.42 16.52 -6.27
C ARG A 86 -16.27 16.90 -7.22
N ALA A 87 -15.15 17.40 -6.69
CA ALA A 87 -13.99 17.79 -7.50
C ALA A 87 -13.31 16.60 -8.21
N VAL A 88 -13.56 15.38 -7.74
CA VAL A 88 -13.10 14.12 -8.36
C VAL A 88 -14.28 13.23 -8.76
N ASN A 89 -15.42 13.82 -9.06
CA ASN A 89 -16.64 13.11 -9.47
C ASN A 89 -17.10 12.02 -8.48
N GLY A 90 -16.77 12.16 -7.19
CA GLY A 90 -17.08 11.18 -6.15
C GLY A 90 -16.15 9.95 -6.12
N HIS A 91 -15.19 9.83 -7.03
CA HIS A 91 -14.23 8.72 -7.05
C HIS A 91 -13.29 8.74 -5.86
N LEU A 92 -12.85 7.57 -5.44
CA LEU A 92 -11.78 7.36 -4.46
C LEU A 92 -10.38 7.32 -5.11
N LEU A 93 -10.29 7.79 -6.33
CA LEU A 93 -9.06 7.93 -7.10
C LEU A 93 -9.16 9.12 -8.06
N PHE A 94 -8.02 9.63 -8.47
CA PHE A 94 -7.90 10.58 -9.58
C PHE A 94 -6.49 10.50 -10.17
N VAL A 95 -6.28 11.09 -11.34
CA VAL A 95 -4.99 11.18 -12.00
C VAL A 95 -4.57 12.63 -12.08
N GLN A 96 -3.29 12.93 -11.92
CA GLN A 96 -2.70 14.24 -12.17
C GLN A 96 -1.60 14.12 -13.21
N CYS A 97 -1.56 15.06 -14.15
CA CYS A 97 -0.55 15.09 -15.19
C CYS A 97 0.18 16.44 -15.20
N GLU A 98 1.50 16.39 -15.14
CA GLU A 98 2.37 17.57 -15.28
C GLU A 98 3.63 17.26 -16.09
N GLY A 99 3.76 17.85 -17.26
CA GLY A 99 4.94 17.63 -18.13
C GLY A 99 5.05 16.18 -18.59
N ARG A 100 6.05 15.46 -18.08
CA ARG A 100 6.27 14.02 -18.33
C ARG A 100 5.67 13.12 -17.25
N GLU A 101 5.17 13.69 -16.15
CA GLU A 101 4.72 12.94 -15.00
C GLU A 101 3.22 12.65 -15.06
N ILE A 102 2.86 11.40 -14.79
CA ILE A 102 1.50 10.94 -14.52
C ILE A 102 1.49 10.45 -13.07
N ASN A 103 0.67 11.06 -12.24
CA ASN A 103 0.51 10.69 -10.84
C ASN A 103 -0.88 10.11 -10.61
N PHE A 104 -0.94 8.87 -10.17
CA PHE A 104 -2.18 8.19 -9.79
C PHE A 104 -2.35 8.32 -8.28
N TYR A 105 -3.46 8.89 -7.84
CA TYR A 105 -3.82 9.01 -6.43
C TYR A 105 -4.98 8.06 -6.16
N ILE A 106 -4.79 7.12 -5.26
CA ILE A 106 -5.70 6.00 -5.01
C ILE A 106 -5.88 5.84 -3.50
N SER A 107 -7.12 5.73 -3.04
CA SER A 107 -7.40 5.43 -1.64
C SER A 107 -7.07 3.97 -1.31
N HIS A 108 -6.47 3.72 -0.14
CA HIS A 108 -6.32 2.37 0.40
C HIS A 108 -7.67 1.67 0.67
N ALA A 109 -8.78 2.41 0.74
CA ALA A 109 -10.12 1.82 0.77
C ALA A 109 -10.54 1.16 -0.56
N LEU A 110 -9.73 1.27 -1.62
CA LEU A 110 -9.95 0.55 -2.87
C LEU A 110 -9.05 -0.67 -2.99
N CYS A 111 -7.81 -0.59 -2.51
CA CYS A 111 -6.81 -1.64 -2.68
C CYS A 111 -5.54 -1.37 -1.90
N GLY A 112 -4.71 -2.40 -1.74
CA GLY A 112 -3.29 -2.24 -1.38
C GLY A 112 -2.42 -1.84 -2.58
N GLY A 113 -1.14 -1.60 -2.34
CA GLY A 113 -0.18 -1.19 -3.38
C GLY A 113 -0.13 -2.17 -4.56
N ARG A 114 -0.11 -3.47 -4.27
CA ARG A 114 -0.12 -4.53 -5.29
C ARG A 114 -1.43 -4.55 -6.10
N GLY A 115 -2.56 -4.26 -5.46
CA GLY A 115 -3.86 -4.20 -6.12
C GLY A 115 -4.00 -3.02 -7.08
N ALA A 116 -3.29 -1.90 -6.83
CA ALA A 116 -3.31 -0.71 -7.66
C ALA A 116 -2.50 -0.86 -8.97
N GLN A 117 -1.41 -1.62 -8.93
CA GLN A 117 -0.46 -1.77 -10.04
C GLN A 117 -1.12 -2.15 -11.38
N PRO A 118 -2.02 -3.16 -11.46
CA PRO A 118 -2.60 -3.58 -12.72
C PRO A 118 -3.34 -2.45 -13.44
N TRP A 119 -4.13 -1.64 -12.71
CA TRP A 119 -4.84 -0.51 -13.31
C TRP A 119 -3.88 0.57 -13.83
N VAL A 120 -2.83 0.89 -13.09
CA VAL A 120 -1.81 1.85 -13.50
C VAL A 120 -1.11 1.37 -14.77
N MET A 121 -0.66 0.10 -14.79
CA MET A 121 0.03 -0.50 -15.93
C MET A 121 -0.88 -0.58 -17.16
N THR A 122 -2.14 -0.99 -17.01
CA THR A 122 -3.13 -1.00 -18.09
C THR A 122 -3.37 0.41 -18.63
N THR A 123 -3.44 1.42 -17.76
CA THR A 123 -3.64 2.81 -18.17
C THR A 123 -2.47 3.31 -19.00
N VAL A 124 -1.23 3.06 -18.57
CA VAL A 124 -0.02 3.47 -19.30
C VAL A 124 0.09 2.71 -20.63
N TYR A 125 -0.20 1.41 -20.64
CA TYR A 125 -0.27 0.60 -21.86
C TYR A 125 -1.26 1.19 -22.87
N GLN A 126 -2.49 1.49 -22.43
CA GLN A 126 -3.51 2.09 -23.29
C GLN A 126 -3.12 3.50 -23.75
N TYR A 127 -2.44 4.27 -22.88
CA TYR A 127 -1.93 5.58 -23.26
C TYR A 127 -0.90 5.50 -24.41
N ILE A 128 -0.03 4.51 -24.40
CA ILE A 128 0.96 4.30 -25.48
C ILE A 128 0.23 3.99 -26.79
N ILE A 129 -0.79 3.14 -26.78
CA ILE A 129 -1.60 2.85 -27.96
C ILE A 129 -2.25 4.13 -28.52
N GLU A 130 -2.90 4.92 -27.64
CA GLU A 130 -3.56 6.16 -28.01
C GLU A 130 -2.60 7.23 -28.54
N ARG A 131 -1.38 7.27 -27.99
CA ARG A 131 -0.40 8.32 -28.26
C ARG A 131 0.46 8.04 -29.49
N TYR A 132 0.94 6.80 -29.60
CA TYR A 132 1.94 6.42 -30.58
C TYR A 132 1.41 5.49 -31.68
N HIS A 133 0.15 5.04 -31.56
CA HIS A 133 -0.50 4.12 -32.49
C HIS A 133 0.27 2.79 -32.69
N VAL A 134 0.89 2.32 -31.59
CA VAL A 134 1.60 1.05 -31.52
C VAL A 134 0.98 0.18 -30.43
N VAL A 135 1.08 -1.13 -30.58
CA VAL A 135 0.63 -2.11 -29.58
C VAL A 135 1.87 -2.76 -28.98
N PRO A 136 2.32 -2.34 -27.79
CA PRO A 136 3.52 -2.90 -27.17
C PRO A 136 3.32 -4.38 -26.81
N ASN A 137 4.38 -5.18 -26.98
CA ASN A 137 4.40 -6.54 -26.45
C ASN A 137 4.64 -6.47 -24.92
N ALA A 138 3.59 -6.67 -24.15
CA ALA A 138 3.61 -6.61 -22.69
C ALA A 138 2.64 -7.67 -22.13
N PRO A 139 3.05 -8.96 -22.10
CA PRO A 139 2.18 -10.08 -21.72
C PRO A 139 1.75 -10.03 -20.25
N ALA A 140 2.55 -9.44 -19.37
CA ALA A 140 2.23 -9.30 -17.95
C ALA A 140 1.19 -8.20 -17.66
N ILE A 141 0.95 -7.29 -18.61
CA ILE A 141 0.00 -6.20 -18.44
C ILE A 141 -1.40 -6.67 -18.86
N ARG A 142 -2.38 -6.54 -17.97
CA ARG A 142 -3.79 -6.82 -18.27
C ARG A 142 -4.29 -5.83 -19.33
N LYS A 143 -4.93 -6.36 -20.37
CA LYS A 143 -5.46 -5.53 -21.46
C LYS A 143 -6.81 -4.93 -21.04
N PRO A 144 -7.20 -3.76 -21.58
CA PRO A 144 -8.48 -3.11 -21.22
C PRO A 144 -9.72 -3.96 -21.49
N ASP A 145 -9.66 -4.85 -22.46
CA ASP A 145 -10.73 -5.75 -22.90
C ASP A 145 -10.64 -7.16 -22.28
N SER A 146 -9.60 -7.44 -21.47
CA SER A 146 -9.45 -8.75 -20.84
C SER A 146 -10.51 -8.97 -19.74
N PRO A 147 -11.01 -10.19 -19.53
CA PRO A 147 -11.95 -10.49 -18.45
C PRO A 147 -11.29 -10.35 -17.07
N LEU A 148 -12.13 -10.26 -16.02
CA LEU A 148 -11.65 -10.38 -14.64
C LEU A 148 -11.02 -11.76 -14.43
N LEU A 149 -9.93 -11.79 -13.68
CA LEU A 149 -9.28 -13.03 -13.30
C LEU A 149 -9.97 -13.64 -12.07
N PRO A 150 -9.92 -14.98 -11.89
CA PRO A 150 -10.44 -15.60 -10.68
C PRO A 150 -9.86 -15.00 -9.40
N GLY A 151 -10.69 -14.73 -8.41
CA GLY A 151 -10.30 -14.11 -7.15
C GLY A 151 -9.92 -12.62 -7.23
N GLU A 152 -10.03 -11.98 -8.41
CA GLU A 152 -9.59 -10.60 -8.59
C GLU A 152 -10.47 -9.58 -7.85
N ALA A 153 -11.78 -9.80 -7.86
CA ALA A 153 -12.77 -8.91 -7.24
C ALA A 153 -13.58 -9.58 -6.14
N GLU A 154 -13.20 -10.80 -5.77
CA GLU A 154 -13.89 -11.58 -4.75
C GLU A 154 -13.37 -11.23 -3.35
N GLU A 155 -14.28 -11.23 -2.36
CA GLU A 155 -13.90 -11.10 -0.96
C GLU A 155 -13.44 -12.47 -0.42
N PRO A 156 -12.43 -12.53 0.45
CA PRO A 156 -12.13 -13.77 1.16
C PRO A 156 -13.27 -14.13 2.10
N THR A 157 -13.35 -15.39 2.47
CA THR A 157 -14.33 -15.88 3.45
C THR A 157 -13.64 -16.18 4.77
N LEU A 158 -14.41 -16.20 5.88
CA LEU A 158 -13.87 -16.55 7.19
C LEU A 158 -13.29 -17.98 7.20
N GLU A 159 -13.87 -18.88 6.42
CA GLU A 159 -13.39 -20.27 6.26
C GLU A 159 -11.98 -20.30 5.64
N MET A 160 -11.71 -19.44 4.63
CA MET A 160 -10.38 -19.35 4.00
C MET A 160 -9.31 -18.85 4.98
N LEU A 161 -9.70 -18.10 6.00
CA LEU A 161 -8.79 -17.57 7.02
C LEU A 161 -8.50 -18.58 8.15
N GLY A 162 -9.15 -19.76 8.13
CA GLY A 162 -8.93 -20.83 9.09
C GLY A 162 -9.43 -20.51 10.51
N GLU A 163 -8.93 -21.25 11.50
CA GLU A 163 -9.27 -21.05 12.90
C GLU A 163 -8.56 -19.83 13.51
N GLU A 164 -9.09 -19.30 14.61
CA GLU A 164 -8.48 -18.22 15.34
C GLU A 164 -7.10 -18.63 15.87
N GLN A 165 -6.09 -17.86 15.50
CA GLN A 165 -4.73 -18.03 15.98
C GLN A 165 -4.28 -16.77 16.71
N PRO A 166 -3.43 -16.90 17.75
CA PRO A 166 -2.86 -15.72 18.39
C PRO A 166 -1.98 -14.97 17.40
N ILE A 167 -2.09 -13.64 17.39
CA ILE A 167 -1.17 -12.80 16.59
C ILE A 167 0.25 -13.04 17.11
N PHE A 168 1.12 -13.47 16.22
CA PHE A 168 2.51 -13.77 16.57
C PHE A 168 3.26 -12.50 16.96
N ARG A 169 3.91 -12.54 18.11
CA ARG A 169 4.82 -11.48 18.57
C ARG A 169 6.17 -12.10 18.89
N TYR A 170 7.14 -11.80 18.07
CA TYR A 170 8.48 -12.37 18.23
C TYR A 170 9.21 -11.89 19.49
N ASN A 171 8.93 -10.66 19.95
CA ASN A 171 9.69 -10.09 21.07
C ASN A 171 8.76 -9.47 22.12
N SER A 172 9.08 -9.72 23.39
CA SER A 172 8.42 -9.09 24.54
C SER A 172 8.87 -7.64 24.78
N LYS A 173 9.97 -7.19 24.16
CA LYS A 173 10.48 -5.82 24.30
C LYS A 173 9.79 -4.92 23.29
N LYS A 174 9.15 -3.87 23.79
CA LYS A 174 8.54 -2.87 22.93
C LYS A 174 9.60 -2.04 22.22
N PRO A 175 9.54 -1.91 20.88
CA PRO A 175 10.42 -1.02 20.15
C PRO A 175 10.11 0.43 20.49
N ALA A 176 11.08 1.33 20.26
CA ALA A 176 10.86 2.74 20.40
C ALA A 176 9.92 3.22 19.29
N ILE A 177 8.78 3.77 19.68
CA ILE A 177 7.94 4.56 18.79
C ILE A 177 8.51 5.98 18.79
N LEU A 178 8.90 6.48 17.63
CA LEU A 178 9.35 7.86 17.50
C LEU A 178 8.13 8.76 17.62
N GLY A 179 7.94 9.34 18.80
CA GLY A 179 6.84 10.26 19.09
C GLY A 179 6.89 11.54 18.23
N SER A 180 5.77 12.24 18.18
CA SER A 180 5.62 13.52 17.47
C SER A 180 6.72 14.53 17.80
N ASP A 181 7.22 14.55 19.02
CA ASP A 181 8.25 15.49 19.47
C ASP A 181 9.62 15.20 18.86
N TYR A 182 9.95 13.93 18.63
CA TYR A 182 11.18 13.56 17.92
C TYR A 182 11.08 13.88 16.43
N LEU A 183 9.89 13.65 15.85
CA LEU A 183 9.60 13.95 14.46
C LEU A 183 9.45 15.47 14.23
N ASN A 184 9.00 16.24 15.20
CA ASN A 184 8.89 17.71 15.14
C ASN A 184 10.26 18.40 14.99
N GLY A 185 11.34 17.81 15.49
CA GLY A 185 12.71 18.26 15.19
C GLY A 185 13.12 18.01 13.74
N MET A 186 12.58 16.98 13.09
CA MET A 186 12.85 16.59 11.71
C MET A 186 11.75 17.04 10.72
N TYR A 187 10.53 17.23 11.19
CA TYR A 187 9.35 17.60 10.42
C TYR A 187 8.75 18.92 10.96
N ASN A 188 8.80 19.97 10.16
CA ASN A 188 8.14 21.21 10.47
C ASN A 188 6.73 21.20 9.85
N PRO A 189 5.65 21.05 10.67
CA PRO A 189 4.28 20.96 10.16
C PRO A 189 3.81 22.24 9.45
N PHE A 190 4.48 23.38 9.69
CA PHE A 190 4.20 24.64 8.99
C PHE A 190 4.87 24.74 7.62
N LYS A 191 5.88 23.92 7.33
CA LYS A 191 6.49 23.80 6.01
C LYS A 191 5.92 22.59 5.26
N ARG A 192 4.64 22.56 5.02
CA ARG A 192 3.83 21.52 4.35
C ARG A 192 4.35 21.04 2.99
N LYS A 193 5.64 20.81 2.81
CA LYS A 193 6.18 20.07 1.68
C LYS A 193 6.49 18.68 2.18
N PRO A 194 5.92 17.63 1.58
CA PRO A 194 6.32 16.28 1.90
C PRO A 194 7.83 16.17 1.66
N ASN A 195 8.58 15.87 2.72
CA ASN A 195 10.01 15.61 2.62
C ASN A 195 10.19 14.15 2.22
N PHE A 196 10.00 13.84 0.95
CA PHE A 196 10.50 12.57 0.44
C PHE A 196 11.82 12.80 -0.32
N ARG A 197 12.70 11.84 -0.23
CA ARG A 197 13.93 11.78 -1.02
C ARG A 197 13.87 10.54 -1.89
N LEU A 198 14.19 10.70 -3.16
CA LEU A 198 14.32 9.59 -4.09
C LEU A 198 15.81 9.25 -4.23
N TYR A 199 16.12 7.98 -4.00
CA TYR A 199 17.43 7.42 -4.28
C TYR A 199 17.28 6.34 -5.34
N THR A 200 18.16 6.33 -6.31
CA THR A 200 18.19 5.32 -7.37
C THR A 200 19.46 4.52 -7.24
N PHE A 201 19.32 3.21 -7.24
CA PHE A 201 20.42 2.25 -7.20
C PHE A 201 20.37 1.34 -8.41
N ALA A 202 21.51 0.85 -8.85
CA ALA A 202 21.53 -0.21 -9.85
C ALA A 202 20.97 -1.51 -9.23
N GLN A 203 19.89 -2.03 -9.80
CA GLN A 203 19.20 -3.24 -9.30
C GLN A 203 20.19 -4.40 -9.10
N LYS A 204 21.09 -4.61 -10.07
CA LYS A 204 22.10 -5.67 -10.01
C LYS A 204 22.96 -5.59 -8.74
N ASP A 205 23.34 -4.39 -8.32
CA ASP A 205 24.20 -4.19 -7.16
C ASP A 205 23.44 -4.52 -5.87
N ILE A 206 22.18 -4.07 -5.75
CA ILE A 206 21.33 -4.38 -4.60
C ILE A 206 21.07 -5.89 -4.51
N LEU A 207 20.69 -6.53 -5.61
CA LEU A 207 20.43 -7.97 -5.63
C LEU A 207 21.68 -8.79 -5.28
N SER A 208 22.83 -8.42 -5.83
CA SER A 208 24.11 -9.08 -5.57
C SER A 208 24.51 -8.92 -4.11
N PHE A 209 24.44 -7.70 -3.58
CA PHE A 209 24.79 -7.44 -2.18
C PHE A 209 23.85 -8.17 -1.21
N ALA A 210 22.54 -8.12 -1.44
CA ALA A 210 21.56 -8.81 -0.61
C ALA A 210 21.85 -10.32 -0.59
N LYS A 211 22.04 -10.93 -1.78
CA LYS A 211 22.33 -12.36 -1.91
C LYS A 211 23.62 -12.77 -1.20
N ASN A 212 24.69 -11.97 -1.33
CA ASN A 212 25.98 -12.23 -0.69
C ASN A 212 25.93 -12.10 0.85
N ASN A 213 24.90 -11.48 1.39
CA ASN A 213 24.66 -11.33 2.82
C ASN A 213 23.40 -12.09 3.28
N ASP A 214 23.10 -13.21 2.64
CA ASP A 214 21.96 -14.08 2.96
C ASP A 214 20.65 -13.32 3.19
N SER A 215 20.41 -12.27 2.41
CA SER A 215 19.26 -11.38 2.51
C SER A 215 18.36 -11.46 1.29
N SER A 216 17.06 -11.28 1.49
CA SER A 216 16.14 -10.83 0.42
C SER A 216 16.25 -9.31 0.27
N VAL A 217 15.69 -8.74 -0.80
CA VAL A 217 15.64 -7.27 -0.96
C VAL A 217 14.93 -6.62 0.23
N ALA A 218 13.81 -7.18 0.67
CA ALA A 218 13.06 -6.65 1.82
C ALA A 218 13.89 -6.72 3.11
N SER A 219 14.48 -7.89 3.45
CA SER A 219 15.29 -8.02 4.65
C SER A 219 16.53 -7.14 4.61
N PHE A 220 17.16 -6.98 3.44
CA PHE A 220 18.29 -6.07 3.27
C PHE A 220 17.93 -4.62 3.64
N PHE A 221 16.84 -4.08 3.08
CA PHE A 221 16.44 -2.70 3.38
C PHE A 221 15.99 -2.51 4.83
N LEU A 222 15.39 -3.51 5.44
CA LEU A 222 15.07 -3.50 6.87
C LEU A 222 16.35 -3.41 7.72
N VAL A 223 17.33 -4.27 7.46
CA VAL A 223 18.62 -4.28 8.19
C VAL A 223 19.38 -2.96 8.01
N VAL A 224 19.51 -2.49 6.77
CA VAL A 224 20.25 -1.24 6.47
C VAL A 224 19.60 -0.04 7.14
N THR A 225 18.26 0.02 7.12
CA THR A 225 17.51 1.11 7.77
C THR A 225 17.68 1.06 9.28
N ALA A 226 17.59 -0.13 9.91
CA ALA A 226 17.81 -0.30 11.34
C ALA A 226 19.23 0.12 11.75
N LYS A 227 20.26 -0.31 11.00
CA LYS A 227 21.65 0.12 11.22
C LYS A 227 21.85 1.63 11.04
N ALA A 228 21.18 2.25 10.08
CA ALA A 228 21.25 3.70 9.87
C ALA A 228 20.60 4.46 11.03
N LEU A 229 19.47 3.98 11.51
CA LEU A 229 18.77 4.56 12.68
C LEU A 229 19.59 4.38 13.97
N ASP A 230 20.28 3.25 14.15
CA ASP A 230 21.16 3.02 15.31
C ASP A 230 22.24 4.09 15.45
N LYS A 231 22.76 4.60 14.32
CA LYS A 231 23.79 5.65 14.31
C LYS A 231 23.28 7.04 14.70
N VAL A 232 21.98 7.30 14.51
CA VAL A 232 21.42 8.65 14.70
C VAL A 232 20.48 8.75 15.90
N LEU A 233 19.94 7.62 16.38
CA LEU A 233 19.03 7.60 17.52
C LEU A 233 19.79 7.66 18.85
N PRO A 234 19.23 8.34 19.88
CA PRO A 234 19.84 8.39 21.20
C PRO A 234 20.09 7.01 21.82
N GLU A 235 21.18 6.85 22.57
CA GLU A 235 21.56 5.58 23.21
C GLU A 235 20.50 5.00 24.16
N LYS A 236 19.65 5.85 24.75
CA LYS A 236 18.54 5.39 25.59
C LYS A 236 17.52 4.53 24.86
N ILE A 237 17.46 4.62 23.51
CA ILE A 237 16.65 3.74 22.67
C ILE A 237 17.38 2.41 22.54
N ARG A 238 16.82 1.36 23.14
CA ARG A 238 17.46 0.03 23.22
C ARG A 238 17.03 -0.93 22.13
N VAL A 239 15.84 -0.73 21.57
CA VAL A 239 15.26 -1.59 20.52
C VAL A 239 14.77 -0.71 19.38
N ILE A 240 15.18 -1.02 18.17
CA ILE A 240 14.75 -0.39 16.92
C ILE A 240 13.87 -1.41 16.21
N GLY A 241 12.57 -1.07 16.07
CA GLY A 241 11.60 -1.93 15.44
C GLY A 241 11.44 -1.60 13.95
N GLY A 242 11.67 -2.58 13.09
CA GLY A 242 11.30 -2.51 11.68
C GLY A 242 9.93 -3.14 11.47
N GLU A 243 9.20 -2.61 10.50
CA GLU A 243 7.92 -3.16 10.04
C GLU A 243 7.93 -3.27 8.52
N THR A 244 7.35 -4.34 7.99
CA THR A 244 7.11 -4.49 6.55
C THR A 244 5.76 -5.14 6.31
N ALA A 245 5.12 -4.76 5.22
CA ALA A 245 3.84 -5.35 4.81
C ALA A 245 4.07 -6.69 4.08
N HIS A 246 3.24 -7.66 4.40
CA HIS A 246 3.12 -8.93 3.69
C HIS A 246 1.71 -9.06 3.10
N ASN A 247 1.60 -9.50 1.86
CA ASN A 247 0.31 -9.77 1.22
C ASN A 247 0.11 -11.27 1.04
N PRO A 248 -0.71 -11.93 1.88
CA PRO A 248 -0.96 -13.36 1.84
C PRO A 248 -1.98 -13.80 0.76
N ALA A 249 -2.42 -12.92 -0.14
CA ALA A 249 -3.46 -13.23 -1.14
C ALA A 249 -3.17 -14.51 -1.93
N ALA A 250 -1.91 -14.79 -2.29
CA ALA A 250 -1.55 -16.02 -2.99
C ALA A 250 -1.80 -17.27 -2.13
N SER A 251 -1.51 -17.22 -0.83
CA SER A 251 -1.75 -18.31 0.13
C SER A 251 -3.25 -18.52 0.38
N LEU A 252 -4.07 -17.49 0.17
CA LEU A 252 -5.54 -17.57 0.18
C LEU A 252 -6.13 -18.10 -1.14
N GLY A 253 -5.30 -18.48 -2.12
CA GLY A 253 -5.81 -18.85 -3.45
C GLY A 253 -6.32 -17.66 -4.29
N MET A 254 -6.04 -16.43 -3.87
CA MET A 254 -6.50 -15.19 -4.50
C MET A 254 -5.34 -14.34 -5.03
N PRO A 255 -4.39 -14.88 -5.83
CA PRO A 255 -3.15 -14.18 -6.21
C PRO A 255 -3.38 -12.90 -7.01
N HIS A 256 -4.58 -12.72 -7.55
CA HIS A 256 -4.99 -11.59 -8.38
C HIS A 256 -5.86 -10.57 -7.65
N SER A 257 -6.17 -10.79 -6.36
CA SER A 257 -7.04 -9.92 -5.59
C SER A 257 -6.54 -8.47 -5.56
N HIS A 258 -7.46 -7.53 -5.77
CA HIS A 258 -7.21 -6.10 -5.58
C HIS A 258 -7.33 -5.67 -4.12
N ILE A 259 -7.98 -6.48 -3.29
CA ILE A 259 -8.28 -6.15 -1.90
C ILE A 259 -6.99 -5.98 -1.11
N ASP A 260 -7.02 -5.07 -0.16
CA ASP A 260 -5.91 -4.81 0.75
C ASP A 260 -5.85 -5.89 1.84
N LEU A 261 -5.28 -7.04 1.47
CA LEU A 261 -5.11 -8.21 2.33
C LEU A 261 -3.75 -8.18 3.05
N LEU A 262 -3.37 -7.03 3.59
CA LEU A 262 -2.06 -6.90 4.22
C LEU A 262 -2.06 -7.43 5.65
N SER A 263 -1.03 -8.20 5.98
CA SER A 263 -0.58 -8.47 7.34
C SER A 263 0.77 -7.77 7.58
N HIS A 264 1.11 -7.54 8.85
CA HIS A 264 2.33 -6.84 9.20
C HIS A 264 3.36 -7.81 9.79
N VAL A 265 4.61 -7.65 9.33
CA VAL A 265 5.77 -8.37 9.85
C VAL A 265 6.57 -7.41 10.73
N HIS A 266 6.77 -7.77 11.99
CA HIS A 266 7.45 -6.95 12.97
C HIS A 266 8.83 -7.53 13.30
N LEU A 267 9.84 -6.69 13.25
CA LEU A 267 11.26 -7.06 13.38
C LEU A 267 11.91 -6.14 14.39
N ASP A 268 12.27 -6.68 15.55
CA ASP A 268 12.90 -5.92 16.62
C ASP A 268 14.39 -6.20 16.65
N TYR A 269 15.20 -5.15 16.50
CA TYR A 269 16.65 -5.19 16.56
C TYR A 269 17.13 -4.54 17.85
N THR A 270 17.86 -5.28 18.68
CA THR A 270 18.62 -4.68 19.79
C THR A 270 19.89 -4.03 19.26
N ARG A 271 20.43 -3.04 19.99
CA ARG A 271 21.69 -2.40 19.60
C ARG A 271 22.87 -3.39 19.51
N GLU A 272 22.88 -4.41 20.36
CA GLU A 272 23.86 -5.48 20.31
C GLU A 272 23.76 -6.28 19.00
N GLN A 273 22.54 -6.67 18.59
CA GLN A 273 22.32 -7.35 17.31
C GLN A 273 22.76 -6.48 16.13
N LEU A 274 22.51 -5.17 16.18
CA LEU A 274 22.90 -4.26 15.11
C LEU A 274 24.42 -4.09 14.93
N GLN A 275 25.24 -4.59 15.88
CA GLN A 275 26.70 -4.70 15.71
C GLN A 275 27.14 -5.96 14.96
N TRP A 276 26.22 -6.92 14.75
CA TRP A 276 26.56 -8.11 13.97
C TRP A 276 26.83 -7.75 12.50
N ASP A 277 27.54 -8.66 11.82
CA ASP A 277 27.75 -8.53 10.38
C ASP A 277 26.44 -8.60 9.58
N MET A 278 26.49 -8.24 8.32
CA MET A 278 25.31 -8.14 7.47
C MET A 278 24.72 -9.50 7.15
N GLU A 279 25.54 -10.54 7.02
CA GLU A 279 25.09 -11.91 6.72
C GLU A 279 24.26 -12.46 7.88
N LYS A 280 24.78 -12.40 9.11
CA LYS A 280 24.08 -12.86 10.31
C LYS A 280 22.76 -12.12 10.54
N LEU A 281 22.75 -10.79 10.34
CA LEU A 281 21.53 -10.00 10.42
C LEU A 281 20.56 -10.34 9.30
N GLY A 282 21.05 -10.56 8.09
CA GLY A 282 20.27 -10.96 6.94
C GLY A 282 19.56 -12.28 7.18
N THR A 283 20.31 -13.31 7.61
CA THR A 283 19.76 -14.63 7.96
C THR A 283 18.69 -14.54 9.06
N MET A 284 19.00 -13.83 10.15
CA MET A 284 18.05 -13.63 11.25
C MET A 284 16.75 -12.94 10.74
N THR A 285 16.89 -11.85 9.99
CA THR A 285 15.75 -11.09 9.50
C THR A 285 14.89 -11.91 8.54
N ARG A 286 15.51 -12.65 7.61
CA ARG A 286 14.80 -13.57 6.71
C ARG A 286 14.04 -14.65 7.47
N GLY A 287 14.67 -15.25 8.47
CA GLY A 287 14.03 -16.25 9.32
C GLY A 287 12.80 -15.71 10.03
N GLN A 288 12.89 -14.52 10.59
CA GLN A 288 11.74 -13.85 11.23
C GLN A 288 10.63 -13.51 10.24
N ILE A 289 10.97 -13.04 9.04
CA ILE A 289 9.99 -12.80 7.97
C ILE A 289 9.29 -14.12 7.60
N ALA A 290 10.05 -15.19 7.38
CA ALA A 290 9.50 -16.48 6.99
C ALA A 290 8.50 -17.03 8.03
N LEU A 291 8.82 -16.91 9.33
CA LEU A 291 7.94 -17.33 10.42
C LEU A 291 6.63 -16.51 10.48
N GLN A 292 6.71 -15.21 10.22
CA GLN A 292 5.54 -14.32 10.32
C GLN A 292 4.71 -14.28 9.01
N THR A 293 5.26 -14.73 7.90
CA THR A 293 4.54 -14.85 6.62
C THR A 293 3.95 -16.24 6.39
N ASP A 294 4.12 -17.15 7.34
CA ASP A 294 3.40 -18.44 7.33
C ASP A 294 1.88 -18.17 7.34
N PRO A 295 1.08 -18.87 6.51
CA PRO A 295 -0.37 -18.67 6.45
C PRO A 295 -1.05 -18.71 7.81
N SER A 296 -0.66 -19.65 8.68
CA SER A 296 -1.25 -19.80 10.03
C SER A 296 -1.05 -18.57 10.92
N VAL A 297 -0.01 -17.77 10.65
CA VAL A 297 0.29 -16.53 11.39
C VAL A 297 -0.26 -15.31 10.67
N SER A 298 -0.02 -15.21 9.37
CA SER A 298 -0.38 -14.03 8.57
C SER A 298 -1.89 -13.83 8.42
N PHE A 299 -2.69 -14.90 8.50
CA PHE A 299 -4.15 -14.79 8.45
C PHE A 299 -4.77 -14.26 9.74
N ALA A 300 -4.07 -14.32 10.87
CA ALA A 300 -4.61 -13.89 12.17
C ALA A 300 -5.06 -12.42 12.18
N GLU A 301 -4.30 -11.52 11.53
CA GLU A 301 -4.69 -10.11 11.42
C GLU A 301 -5.92 -9.92 10.53
N LEU A 302 -5.93 -10.56 9.35
CA LEU A 302 -7.08 -10.51 8.43
C LEU A 302 -8.34 -11.06 9.05
N ARG A 303 -8.23 -12.21 9.75
CA ARG A 303 -9.35 -12.79 10.49
C ARG A 303 -9.91 -11.81 11.51
N LYS A 304 -9.04 -11.11 12.22
CA LYS A 304 -9.43 -10.12 13.21
C LYS A 304 -10.16 -8.93 12.59
N GLU A 305 -9.70 -8.43 11.45
CA GLU A 305 -10.41 -7.40 10.68
C GLU A 305 -11.78 -7.89 10.22
N PHE A 306 -11.83 -9.13 9.72
CA PHE A 306 -13.06 -9.76 9.24
C PHE A 306 -14.11 -9.90 10.36
N CYS A 307 -13.74 -10.50 11.50
CA CYS A 307 -14.64 -10.63 12.64
C CYS A 307 -15.12 -9.26 13.15
N PHE A 308 -14.25 -8.27 13.17
CA PHE A 308 -14.63 -6.93 13.59
C PHE A 308 -15.62 -6.25 12.62
N LEU A 309 -15.50 -6.51 11.31
CA LEU A 309 -16.50 -6.06 10.34
C LEU A 309 -17.86 -6.75 10.54
N GLU A 310 -17.87 -8.05 10.85
CA GLU A 310 -19.11 -8.76 11.19
C GLU A 310 -19.78 -8.16 12.44
N GLU A 311 -19.00 -7.79 13.47
CA GLU A 311 -19.52 -7.06 14.63
C GLU A 311 -20.14 -5.71 14.23
N LEU A 312 -19.48 -4.95 13.33
CA LEU A 312 -20.00 -3.69 12.81
C LEU A 312 -21.31 -3.87 12.03
N GLU A 313 -21.53 -5.02 11.39
CA GLU A 313 -22.81 -5.32 10.70
C GLU A 313 -23.99 -5.38 11.67
N THR A 314 -23.78 -5.79 12.92
CA THR A 314 -24.84 -5.88 13.95
C THR A 314 -25.26 -4.53 14.54
N ILE A 315 -24.51 -3.46 14.27
CA ILE A 315 -24.75 -2.13 14.83
C ILE A 315 -25.56 -1.28 13.86
N HIS A 316 -26.60 -0.60 14.34
CA HIS A 316 -27.41 0.28 13.52
C HIS A 316 -26.97 1.75 13.67
N GLY A 317 -26.91 2.45 12.55
CA GLY A 317 -26.59 3.87 12.45
C GLY A 317 -25.10 4.18 12.35
N GLN A 318 -24.77 5.09 11.42
CA GLN A 318 -23.37 5.47 11.12
C GLN A 318 -22.62 6.01 12.34
N LYS A 319 -23.26 6.88 13.14
CA LYS A 319 -22.62 7.44 14.34
C LYS A 319 -22.28 6.37 15.37
N GLN A 320 -23.14 5.39 15.54
CA GLN A 320 -22.96 4.26 16.45
C GLN A 320 -21.83 3.35 15.94
N LYS A 321 -21.81 3.03 14.66
CA LYS A 321 -20.71 2.27 14.03
C LYS A 321 -19.35 2.97 14.22
N LEU A 322 -19.27 4.27 13.95
CA LEU A 322 -18.04 5.06 14.15
C LEU A 322 -17.61 5.12 15.62
N ALA A 323 -18.57 5.28 16.55
CA ALA A 323 -18.28 5.28 17.97
C ALA A 323 -17.78 3.91 18.44
N TYR A 324 -18.39 2.83 17.95
CA TYR A 324 -17.96 1.46 18.23
C TYR A 324 -16.55 1.21 17.70
N TYR A 325 -16.28 1.60 16.44
CA TYR A 325 -14.96 1.48 15.83
C TYR A 325 -13.90 2.18 16.68
N LYS A 326 -14.11 3.46 17.02
CA LYS A 326 -13.16 4.24 17.85
C LYS A 326 -12.86 3.59 19.21
N LYS A 327 -13.85 2.92 19.79
CA LYS A 327 -13.71 2.29 21.10
C LYS A 327 -13.06 0.90 21.03
N HIS A 328 -13.31 0.17 19.97
CA HIS A 328 -13.00 -1.26 19.87
C HIS A 328 -12.05 -1.61 18.71
N ASP A 329 -11.45 -0.60 18.02
CA ASP A 329 -10.49 -0.85 16.95
C ASP A 329 -9.45 -1.88 17.39
N PRO A 330 -9.43 -3.06 16.75
CA PRO A 330 -8.58 -4.18 17.16
C PRO A 330 -7.08 -3.87 17.03
N PHE A 331 -6.71 -2.81 16.31
CA PHE A 331 -5.33 -2.42 16.04
C PHE A 331 -4.94 -1.09 16.70
N ALA A 332 -5.80 -0.51 17.53
CA ALA A 332 -5.53 0.76 18.21
C ALA A 332 -5.07 0.59 19.66
N GLY A 333 -4.54 1.66 20.24
CA GLY A 333 -4.18 1.75 21.65
C GLY A 333 -3.11 0.73 22.07
N LYS A 334 -3.44 -0.12 23.06
CA LYS A 334 -2.52 -1.16 23.56
C LYS A 334 -2.25 -2.27 22.54
N ASN A 335 -3.12 -2.41 21.56
CA ASN A 335 -3.01 -3.40 20.48
C ASN A 335 -2.27 -2.84 19.27
N ALA A 336 -2.01 -1.54 19.22
CA ALA A 336 -1.23 -0.92 18.17
C ALA A 336 0.18 -1.50 18.17
N GLN A 337 0.54 -2.14 17.08
CA GLN A 337 1.88 -2.65 16.83
C GLN A 337 2.53 -1.66 15.85
N HIS A 338 3.32 -0.73 16.37
CA HIS A 338 4.06 0.20 15.51
C HIS A 338 5.55 -0.04 15.69
N GLY A 339 6.24 -0.19 14.59
CA GLY A 339 7.68 -0.18 14.56
C GLY A 339 8.25 1.24 14.72
N THR A 340 9.56 1.32 14.87
CA THR A 340 10.29 2.60 14.82
C THR A 340 10.28 3.15 13.39
N PHE A 341 10.26 2.26 12.40
CA PHE A 341 10.21 2.57 10.97
C PHE A 341 9.48 1.49 10.19
N ILE A 342 9.06 1.83 8.97
CA ILE A 342 8.46 0.90 8.01
C ILE A 342 9.38 0.85 6.78
N ALA A 343 9.65 -0.35 6.26
CA ALA A 343 10.33 -0.52 4.99
C ALA A 343 9.59 -1.55 4.14
N ASN A 344 8.96 -1.09 3.07
CA ASN A 344 8.20 -1.93 2.16
C ASN A 344 8.97 -2.16 0.87
N TYR A 345 8.79 -3.34 0.29
CA TYR A 345 9.26 -3.67 -1.05
C TYR A 345 8.07 -4.11 -1.91
N THR A 346 7.75 -3.31 -2.93
CA THR A 346 6.58 -3.54 -3.79
C THR A 346 6.79 -4.64 -4.85
N GLY A 347 8.02 -5.13 -4.96
CA GLY A 347 8.37 -6.18 -5.92
C GLY A 347 8.66 -5.65 -7.33
N TRP A 348 9.01 -6.58 -8.20
CA TRP A 348 9.27 -6.32 -9.61
C TRP A 348 7.98 -6.21 -10.41
N MET A 349 7.95 -5.26 -11.34
CA MET A 349 6.87 -5.10 -12.31
C MET A 349 7.42 -5.33 -13.71
N ASP A 350 6.84 -6.29 -14.41
CA ASP A 350 7.16 -6.55 -15.81
C ASP A 350 6.35 -5.63 -16.72
N TRP A 351 7.01 -4.60 -17.23
CA TRP A 351 6.44 -3.64 -18.17
C TRP A 351 6.49 -4.12 -19.63
N GLY A 352 7.25 -5.19 -19.96
CA GLY A 352 7.52 -5.56 -21.34
C GLY A 352 8.01 -4.36 -22.16
N GLU A 353 7.58 -4.25 -23.41
CA GLU A 353 7.95 -3.13 -24.30
C GLU A 353 7.38 -1.76 -23.87
N VAL A 354 6.45 -1.71 -22.91
CA VAL A 354 5.98 -0.44 -22.32
C VAL A 354 7.14 0.28 -21.61
N ALA A 355 8.14 -0.43 -21.12
CA ALA A 355 9.35 0.13 -20.52
C ALA A 355 10.13 1.07 -21.49
N ASP A 356 9.98 0.87 -22.79
CA ASP A 356 10.61 1.74 -23.78
C ASP A 356 10.08 3.17 -23.77
N TYR A 357 8.93 3.41 -23.18
CA TYR A 357 8.24 4.71 -23.07
C TYR A 357 8.26 5.29 -21.67
N VAL A 358 8.60 4.50 -20.66
CA VAL A 358 8.64 4.89 -19.24
C VAL A 358 10.08 5.14 -18.81
N ASP A 359 10.33 6.27 -18.15
CA ASP A 359 11.62 6.65 -17.59
C ASP A 359 11.77 6.12 -16.15
N SER A 360 10.72 6.29 -15.33
CA SER A 360 10.71 5.77 -13.97
C SER A 360 9.30 5.53 -13.44
N PHE A 361 9.22 4.64 -12.46
CA PHE A 361 8.01 4.31 -11.73
C PHE A 361 8.32 4.30 -10.24
N VAL A 362 7.50 4.99 -9.42
CA VAL A 362 7.75 5.13 -7.98
C VAL A 362 6.45 5.09 -7.21
N PHE A 363 6.39 4.25 -6.19
CA PHE A 363 5.38 4.33 -5.14
C PHE A 363 5.77 5.43 -4.14
N ILE A 364 4.81 6.25 -3.75
CA ILE A 364 4.96 7.28 -2.74
C ILE A 364 3.79 7.14 -1.78
N VAL A 365 4.07 6.72 -0.57
CA VAL A 365 3.09 6.58 0.50
C VAL A 365 3.44 7.55 1.61
N GLU A 366 2.44 8.16 2.23
CA GLU A 366 2.65 9.03 3.39
C GLU A 366 2.69 8.18 4.66
N GLY A 367 3.69 8.39 5.52
CA GLY A 367 3.85 7.65 6.76
C GLY A 367 5.01 8.17 7.61
N HIS A 368 5.11 7.65 8.84
CA HIS A 368 6.20 7.96 9.76
C HIS A 368 7.42 7.09 9.43
N VAL A 369 8.57 7.72 9.14
CA VAL A 369 9.84 7.04 8.83
C VAL A 369 9.60 5.83 7.89
N LEU A 370 9.08 6.13 6.72
CA LEU A 370 8.71 5.14 5.72
C LEU A 370 9.76 5.10 4.61
N LEU A 371 10.28 3.92 4.33
CA LEU A 371 11.08 3.59 3.15
C LEU A 371 10.23 2.74 2.22
N GLU A 372 9.97 3.23 1.02
CA GLU A 372 9.29 2.48 -0.03
C GLU A 372 10.28 2.14 -1.12
N VAL A 373 10.40 0.85 -1.46
CA VAL A 373 11.33 0.32 -2.46
C VAL A 373 10.53 -0.28 -3.61
N SER A 374 10.77 0.18 -4.82
CA SER A 374 10.07 -0.26 -6.04
C SER A 374 11.05 -0.47 -7.20
#